data_9b70b1346d04e38a88c081aa150c0450
#
_entry.id   9b70b1346d04e38a88c081aa150c0450
#
_cell.length_a   1.000
_cell.length_b   1.000
_cell.length_c   1.000
_cell.angle_alpha   90.00
_cell.angle_beta   90.00
_cell.angle_gamma   90.00
#
_symmetry.space_group_name_H-M   'P 1'
#
loop_
_entity.id
_entity.type
_entity.pdbx_description
1 polymer ?
#
loop_
_entity_poly.entity_id
_entity_poly.type
_entity_poly.pdbx_seq_one_letter_code
_entity_poly.pdbx_strand_id
1 'polypeptide(L)'
;MTSGQGTETLTARMHKGLHRARIGVRKAGVDYFRGEGSDRFALAVLLLAIPAIAAGTLRWPEWIAPAALVLPVIAGGLLLRPANLLVLYGASAAALVVEAALFGPYDAGPDRITPGTVLVVAAVGLFGLLIAQFRSRVGVPWRRGGTMLFDLRERIRVQSELPRLPEGWHHEMALRPAGGQSFSGDFVVASRTHGGDILEVVLTDVSGKGMDAASRALLLSGAFGGLLGSLPPHGFLPAANGYLLRQDWDEGFATSIHLVLDLESGDYELLSAGHLPALQLSAGSGRWEEKPGEGPLLGVYDGAQFDPVKGTLRPGDVLMLFTDGLVEAADRDIAEGIDRLTGEADRYVAGGFAGAAWHLIEAVAKDVNDDRALLLICRDA
;
A
#
# COMPACT_ATOMS: atom_id res chain seq x y z
N MET A 1 12.00 -10.53 -55.96
CA MET A 1 12.40 -10.76 -54.54
C MET A 1 11.66 -9.78 -53.64
N THR A 2 10.41 -10.00 -53.34
CA THR A 2 9.60 -9.18 -52.37
C THR A 2 8.38 -9.99 -51.92
N SER A 3 8.59 -11.03 -51.08
CA SER A 3 7.42 -11.72 -50.46
C SER A 3 7.70 -12.25 -49.05
N GLY A 4 8.76 -11.82 -48.38
CA GLY A 4 9.13 -12.31 -47.03
C GLY A 4 8.76 -11.44 -45.84
N GLN A 5 8.41 -10.16 -46.02
CA GLN A 5 8.17 -9.23 -44.92
C GLN A 5 6.70 -9.16 -44.43
N GLY A 6 5.74 -9.72 -45.17
CA GLY A 6 4.31 -9.67 -44.83
C GLY A 6 3.88 -10.73 -43.82
N THR A 7 4.56 -11.86 -43.76
CA THR A 7 4.15 -13.00 -42.90
C THR A 7 4.64 -12.90 -41.47
N GLU A 8 5.77 -12.28 -41.20
CA GLU A 8 6.27 -12.09 -39.84
C GLU A 8 5.44 -11.07 -39.02
N THR A 9 4.90 -10.05 -39.67
CA THR A 9 4.06 -9.03 -39.00
C THR A 9 2.66 -9.56 -38.64
N LEU A 10 2.12 -10.50 -39.42
CA LEU A 10 0.82 -11.11 -39.16
C LEU A 10 0.87 -12.09 -37.97
N THR A 11 1.89 -12.92 -37.90
CA THR A 11 2.11 -13.86 -36.78
C THR A 11 2.39 -13.16 -35.48
N ALA A 12 3.15 -12.06 -35.48
CA ALA A 12 3.40 -11.24 -34.30
C ALA A 12 2.13 -10.52 -33.80
N ARG A 13 1.27 -10.06 -34.69
CA ARG A 13 -0.04 -9.48 -34.36
C ARG A 13 -1.02 -10.51 -33.83
N MET A 14 -1.06 -11.71 -34.40
CA MET A 14 -1.89 -12.81 -33.90
C MET A 14 -1.41 -13.29 -32.53
N HIS A 15 -0.11 -13.41 -32.28
CA HIS A 15 0.42 -13.76 -30.95
C HIS A 15 0.11 -12.71 -29.89
N LYS A 16 0.22 -11.41 -30.21
CA LYS A 16 -0.21 -10.32 -29.31
C LYS A 16 -1.73 -10.30 -29.07
N GLY A 17 -2.53 -10.62 -30.09
CA GLY A 17 -3.98 -10.74 -29.98
C GLY A 17 -4.41 -11.90 -29.07
N LEU A 18 -3.81 -13.08 -29.25
CA LEU A 18 -4.07 -14.27 -28.42
C LEU A 18 -3.59 -14.09 -26.97
N HIS A 19 -2.47 -13.41 -26.76
CA HIS A 19 -1.99 -13.11 -25.41
C HIS A 19 -2.92 -12.12 -24.69
N ARG A 20 -3.41 -11.08 -25.38
CA ARG A 20 -4.41 -10.14 -24.83
C ARG A 20 -5.76 -10.81 -24.57
N ALA A 21 -6.21 -11.70 -25.47
CA ALA A 21 -7.44 -12.46 -25.28
C ALA A 21 -7.32 -13.44 -24.09
N ARG A 22 -6.18 -14.13 -23.91
CA ARG A 22 -5.92 -15.00 -22.77
C ARG A 22 -5.89 -14.24 -21.44
N ILE A 23 -5.29 -13.05 -21.41
CA ILE A 23 -5.27 -12.17 -20.24
C ILE A 23 -6.67 -11.63 -19.96
N GLY A 24 -7.44 -11.26 -20.99
CA GLY A 24 -8.83 -10.80 -20.88
C GLY A 24 -9.76 -11.88 -20.32
N VAL A 25 -9.68 -13.11 -20.82
CA VAL A 25 -10.49 -14.26 -20.35
C VAL A 25 -10.10 -14.66 -18.93
N ARG A 26 -8.80 -14.60 -18.58
CA ARG A 26 -8.34 -14.90 -17.23
C ARG A 26 -8.75 -13.80 -16.24
N LYS A 27 -8.72 -12.52 -16.64
CA LYS A 27 -9.28 -11.41 -15.85
C LYS A 27 -10.80 -11.52 -15.70
N ALA A 28 -11.54 -11.75 -16.77
CA ALA A 28 -12.99 -11.91 -16.72
C ALA A 28 -13.43 -13.11 -15.87
N GLY A 29 -12.71 -14.24 -15.92
CA GLY A 29 -12.94 -15.39 -15.05
C GLY A 29 -12.64 -15.09 -13.58
N VAL A 30 -11.55 -14.39 -13.30
CA VAL A 30 -11.18 -13.98 -11.93
C VAL A 30 -12.15 -12.92 -11.39
N ASP A 31 -12.65 -12.01 -12.23
CA ASP A 31 -13.63 -10.99 -11.83
C ASP A 31 -15.03 -11.58 -11.63
N TYR A 32 -15.41 -12.62 -12.39
CA TYR A 32 -16.66 -13.35 -12.20
C TYR A 32 -16.69 -14.09 -10.84
N PHE A 33 -15.59 -14.72 -10.43
CA PHE A 33 -15.45 -15.34 -9.10
C PHE A 33 -15.27 -14.32 -7.96
N ARG A 34 -14.86 -13.09 -8.24
CA ARG A 34 -14.63 -12.01 -7.25
C ARG A 34 -15.85 -11.14 -6.95
N GLY A 35 -16.94 -11.24 -7.72
CA GLY A 35 -18.13 -10.40 -7.60
C GLY A 35 -19.37 -11.13 -7.08
N GLU A 36 -20.49 -10.93 -7.76
CA GLU A 36 -21.82 -11.50 -7.41
C GLU A 36 -21.86 -13.03 -7.45
N GLY A 37 -21.04 -13.68 -8.28
CA GLY A 37 -20.97 -15.14 -8.35
C GLY A 37 -20.46 -15.78 -7.06
N SER A 38 -19.54 -15.16 -6.36
CA SER A 38 -19.01 -15.68 -5.08
C SER A 38 -20.02 -15.56 -3.94
N ASP A 39 -20.86 -14.52 -3.95
CA ASP A 39 -21.89 -14.29 -2.94
C ASP A 39 -23.03 -15.32 -3.10
N ARG A 40 -23.43 -15.59 -4.34
CA ARG A 40 -24.43 -16.64 -4.70
C ARG A 40 -23.93 -18.04 -4.39
N PHE A 41 -22.66 -18.32 -4.67
CA PHE A 41 -22.04 -19.60 -4.31
C PHE A 41 -21.99 -19.82 -2.80
N ALA A 42 -21.56 -18.80 -2.03
CA ALA A 42 -21.55 -18.86 -0.57
C ALA A 42 -22.98 -19.06 -0.01
N LEU A 43 -23.97 -18.34 -0.54
CA LEU A 43 -25.37 -18.52 -0.17
C LEU A 43 -25.84 -19.95 -0.46
N ALA A 44 -25.56 -20.50 -1.66
CA ALA A 44 -25.94 -21.86 -2.02
C ALA A 44 -25.34 -22.91 -1.08
N VAL A 45 -24.04 -22.78 -0.75
CA VAL A 45 -23.37 -23.69 0.20
C VAL A 45 -24.01 -23.60 1.59
N LEU A 46 -24.29 -22.40 2.08
CA LEU A 46 -24.91 -22.21 3.39
C LEU A 46 -26.36 -22.69 3.41
N LEU A 47 -27.13 -22.49 2.32
CA LEU A 47 -28.47 -23.01 2.19
C LEU A 47 -28.51 -24.56 2.15
N LEU A 48 -27.48 -25.21 1.59
CA LEU A 48 -27.36 -26.68 1.62
C LEU A 48 -26.92 -27.20 3.02
N ALA A 49 -26.17 -26.38 3.76
CA ALA A 49 -25.76 -26.76 5.11
C ALA A 49 -26.93 -26.80 6.11
N ILE A 50 -27.95 -25.96 5.94
CA ILE A 50 -29.15 -25.94 6.80
C ILE A 50 -29.85 -27.29 6.83
N PRO A 51 -30.35 -27.86 5.71
CA PRO A 51 -31.04 -29.16 5.71
C PRO A 51 -30.07 -30.29 6.10
N ALA A 52 -28.79 -30.21 5.81
CA ALA A 52 -27.81 -31.19 6.25
C ALA A 52 -27.67 -31.21 7.79
N ILE A 53 -27.65 -30.04 8.43
CA ILE A 53 -27.67 -29.93 9.90
C ILE A 53 -28.99 -30.43 10.46
N ALA A 54 -30.10 -30.00 9.92
CA ALA A 54 -31.44 -30.45 10.34
C ALA A 54 -31.61 -31.98 10.20
N ALA A 55 -31.15 -32.59 9.13
CA ALA A 55 -31.13 -34.05 8.98
C ALA A 55 -30.18 -34.73 10.00
N GLY A 56 -29.05 -34.07 10.33
CA GLY A 56 -28.11 -34.53 11.34
C GLY A 56 -28.73 -34.51 12.74
N THR A 57 -29.45 -33.47 13.13
CA THR A 57 -30.18 -33.38 14.41
C THR A 57 -31.23 -34.46 14.55
N LEU A 58 -31.93 -34.82 13.44
CA LEU A 58 -32.92 -35.89 13.42
C LEU A 58 -32.29 -37.28 13.54
N ARG A 59 -31.09 -37.52 12.92
CA ARG A 59 -30.45 -38.83 12.83
C ARG A 59 -29.49 -39.14 13.97
N TRP A 60 -28.83 -38.13 14.49
CA TRP A 60 -27.81 -38.23 15.55
C TRP A 60 -28.01 -37.10 16.59
N PRO A 61 -29.11 -37.09 17.33
CA PRO A 61 -29.43 -36.02 18.28
C PRO A 61 -28.41 -35.86 19.40
N GLU A 62 -27.75 -36.96 19.78
CA GLU A 62 -26.69 -36.92 20.81
C GLU A 62 -25.43 -36.17 20.38
N TRP A 63 -25.21 -36.02 19.05
CA TRP A 63 -23.99 -35.41 18.50
C TRP A 63 -24.26 -34.01 17.94
N ILE A 64 -25.42 -33.78 17.39
CA ILE A 64 -25.79 -32.54 16.69
C ILE A 64 -27.05 -31.94 17.32
N ALA A 65 -26.86 -30.88 18.10
CA ALA A 65 -27.96 -30.13 18.69
C ALA A 65 -28.61 -29.16 17.68
N PRO A 66 -29.93 -28.82 17.80
CA PRO A 66 -30.58 -27.80 16.98
C PRO A 66 -29.90 -26.43 17.00
N ALA A 67 -29.19 -26.12 18.07
CA ALA A 67 -28.35 -24.93 18.18
C ALA A 67 -27.22 -24.86 17.15
N ALA A 68 -26.86 -25.97 16.49
CA ALA A 68 -25.84 -25.99 15.43
C ALA A 68 -26.23 -25.13 14.21
N LEU A 69 -27.53 -24.79 14.03
CA LEU A 69 -28.00 -23.83 13.03
C LEU A 69 -27.44 -22.41 13.23
N VAL A 70 -26.86 -22.11 14.38
CA VAL A 70 -26.09 -20.88 14.61
C VAL A 70 -24.88 -20.79 13.69
N LEU A 71 -24.24 -21.90 13.31
CA LEU A 71 -23.03 -21.90 12.48
C LEU A 71 -23.27 -21.27 11.08
N PRO A 72 -24.25 -21.72 10.26
CA PRO A 72 -24.54 -21.06 9.00
C PRO A 72 -25.04 -19.63 9.17
N VAL A 73 -25.72 -19.29 10.27
CA VAL A 73 -26.17 -17.92 10.59
C VAL A 73 -24.96 -16.99 10.81
N ILE A 74 -23.98 -17.40 11.61
CA ILE A 74 -22.73 -16.65 11.82
C ILE A 74 -21.95 -16.50 10.51
N ALA A 75 -21.73 -17.63 9.81
CA ALA A 75 -20.99 -17.62 8.55
C ALA A 75 -21.69 -16.72 7.50
N GLY A 76 -23.00 -16.74 7.44
CA GLY A 76 -23.79 -15.84 6.60
C GLY A 76 -23.61 -14.38 6.96
N GLY A 77 -23.67 -14.03 8.26
CA GLY A 77 -23.43 -12.66 8.77
C GLY A 77 -22.07 -12.11 8.37
N LEU A 78 -21.06 -12.98 8.32
CA LEU A 78 -19.69 -12.60 7.92
C LEU A 78 -19.50 -12.56 6.39
N LEU A 79 -20.17 -13.41 5.61
CA LEU A 79 -19.87 -13.62 4.20
C LEU A 79 -20.87 -12.98 3.24
N LEU A 80 -22.16 -12.87 3.61
CA LEU A 80 -23.23 -12.47 2.71
C LEU A 80 -23.57 -10.99 2.78
N ARG A 81 -24.18 -10.49 1.69
CA ARG A 81 -24.83 -9.17 1.68
C ARG A 81 -26.14 -9.20 2.45
N PRO A 82 -26.65 -8.07 2.98
CA PRO A 82 -27.87 -8.03 3.78
C PRO A 82 -29.09 -8.72 3.13
N ALA A 83 -29.28 -8.56 1.83
CA ALA A 83 -30.39 -9.17 1.09
C ALA A 83 -30.31 -10.72 1.08
N ASN A 84 -29.14 -11.29 0.78
CA ASN A 84 -28.92 -12.73 0.77
C ASN A 84 -28.92 -13.32 2.19
N LEU A 85 -28.51 -12.52 3.17
CA LEU A 85 -28.55 -12.89 4.59
C LEU A 85 -29.98 -13.09 5.09
N LEU A 86 -30.94 -12.25 4.65
CA LEU A 86 -32.35 -12.41 4.98
C LEU A 86 -32.92 -13.72 4.43
N VAL A 87 -32.50 -14.12 3.23
CA VAL A 87 -32.90 -15.42 2.64
C VAL A 87 -32.37 -16.58 3.49
N LEU A 88 -31.12 -16.52 3.92
CA LEU A 88 -30.50 -17.54 4.77
C LEU A 88 -31.21 -17.62 6.13
N TYR A 89 -31.56 -16.49 6.73
CA TYR A 89 -32.28 -16.44 8.02
C TYR A 89 -33.70 -16.99 7.90
N GLY A 90 -34.40 -16.69 6.79
CA GLY A 90 -35.69 -17.28 6.50
C GLY A 90 -35.61 -18.82 6.40
N ALA A 91 -34.60 -19.33 5.72
CA ALA A 91 -34.38 -20.78 5.60
C ALA A 91 -34.01 -21.42 6.98
N SER A 92 -33.21 -20.75 7.78
CA SER A 92 -32.85 -21.24 9.13
C SER A 92 -34.05 -21.24 10.06
N ALA A 93 -34.90 -20.19 10.02
CA ALA A 93 -36.13 -20.12 10.79
C ALA A 93 -37.12 -21.22 10.35
N ALA A 94 -37.29 -21.46 9.05
CA ALA A 94 -38.12 -22.54 8.52
C ALA A 94 -37.64 -23.92 9.01
N ALA A 95 -36.31 -24.16 9.00
CA ALA A 95 -35.74 -25.39 9.52
C ALA A 95 -36.07 -25.61 11.01
N LEU A 96 -35.90 -24.54 11.85
CA LEU A 96 -36.29 -24.61 13.26
C LEU A 96 -37.79 -24.93 13.47
N VAL A 97 -38.68 -24.33 12.66
CA VAL A 97 -40.13 -24.60 12.72
C VAL A 97 -40.41 -26.05 12.34
N VAL A 98 -39.77 -26.57 11.30
CA VAL A 98 -39.94 -27.98 10.87
C VAL A 98 -39.43 -28.92 11.98
N GLU A 99 -38.26 -28.69 12.54
CA GLU A 99 -37.73 -29.48 13.66
C GLU A 99 -38.67 -29.45 14.87
N ALA A 100 -39.18 -28.26 15.26
CA ALA A 100 -40.14 -28.09 16.34
C ALA A 100 -41.45 -28.90 16.09
N ALA A 101 -41.91 -28.91 14.85
CA ALA A 101 -43.12 -29.66 14.47
C ALA A 101 -42.90 -31.18 14.49
N LEU A 102 -41.70 -31.65 14.12
CA LEU A 102 -41.36 -33.07 14.11
C LEU A 102 -41.11 -33.67 15.49
N PHE A 103 -40.48 -32.92 16.38
CA PHE A 103 -40.16 -33.36 17.73
C PHE A 103 -41.27 -33.10 18.76
N GLY A 104 -42.30 -32.33 18.41
CA GLY A 104 -43.37 -31.91 19.31
C GLY A 104 -42.94 -30.85 20.35
N PRO A 105 -43.88 -30.07 20.87
CA PRO A 105 -43.50 -28.85 21.59
C PRO A 105 -43.10 -29.04 23.06
N TYR A 106 -43.27 -30.18 23.73
CA TYR A 106 -43.19 -30.23 25.20
C TYR A 106 -42.70 -31.50 25.90
N ASP A 107 -42.06 -32.46 25.27
CA ASP A 107 -41.50 -33.58 26.03
C ASP A 107 -40.05 -33.29 26.48
N ALA A 108 -39.74 -33.57 27.75
CA ALA A 108 -38.45 -33.24 28.38
C ALA A 108 -37.33 -34.16 27.88
N GLY A 109 -36.48 -33.67 26.99
CA GLY A 109 -35.25 -34.33 26.54
C GLY A 109 -34.23 -33.30 26.08
N PRO A 110 -32.90 -33.62 26.12
CA PRO A 110 -31.84 -32.69 25.73
C PRO A 110 -31.84 -32.34 24.23
N ASP A 111 -32.65 -33.02 23.44
CA ASP A 111 -32.60 -32.99 21.99
C ASP A 111 -33.62 -32.03 21.35
N ARG A 112 -34.23 -31.14 22.14
CA ARG A 112 -35.37 -30.34 21.71
C ARG A 112 -35.10 -28.88 21.57
N ILE A 113 -35.90 -28.23 20.68
CA ILE A 113 -35.84 -26.78 20.50
C ILE A 113 -36.40 -26.11 21.75
N THR A 114 -35.52 -25.57 22.57
CA THR A 114 -35.90 -24.78 23.72
C THR A 114 -36.14 -23.31 23.30
N PRO A 115 -36.95 -22.54 24.04
CA PRO A 115 -37.03 -21.08 23.83
C PRO A 115 -35.66 -20.39 23.86
N GLY A 116 -34.70 -20.94 24.64
CA GLY A 116 -33.32 -20.48 24.67
C GLY A 116 -32.58 -20.67 23.35
N THR A 117 -32.79 -21.81 22.66
CA THR A 117 -32.20 -22.05 21.35
C THR A 117 -32.69 -21.03 20.32
N VAL A 118 -33.99 -20.79 20.30
CA VAL A 118 -34.60 -19.78 19.38
C VAL A 118 -34.05 -18.40 19.67
N LEU A 119 -33.96 -18.03 20.95
CA LEU A 119 -33.44 -16.73 21.37
C LEU A 119 -31.97 -16.55 20.98
N VAL A 120 -31.13 -17.56 21.16
CA VAL A 120 -29.71 -17.52 20.75
C VAL A 120 -29.57 -17.38 19.24
N VAL A 121 -30.29 -18.18 18.45
CA VAL A 121 -30.24 -18.07 16.98
C VAL A 121 -30.73 -16.71 16.50
N ALA A 122 -31.82 -16.20 17.10
CA ALA A 122 -32.34 -14.87 16.76
C ALA A 122 -31.36 -13.73 17.15
N ALA A 123 -30.77 -13.80 18.35
CA ALA A 123 -29.79 -12.82 18.80
C ALA A 123 -28.54 -12.80 17.92
N VAL A 124 -28.00 -13.97 17.58
CA VAL A 124 -26.86 -14.10 16.67
C VAL A 124 -27.22 -13.60 15.26
N GLY A 125 -28.44 -13.92 14.79
CA GLY A 125 -28.96 -13.42 13.51
C GLY A 125 -29.06 -11.90 13.47
N LEU A 126 -29.62 -11.30 14.52
CA LEU A 126 -29.72 -9.84 14.66
C LEU A 126 -28.32 -9.19 14.65
N PHE A 127 -27.38 -9.74 15.43
CA PHE A 127 -26.00 -9.26 15.47
C PHE A 127 -25.32 -9.38 14.11
N GLY A 128 -25.48 -10.51 13.43
CA GLY A 128 -24.97 -10.72 12.06
C GLY A 128 -25.57 -9.74 11.05
N LEU A 129 -26.85 -9.41 11.18
CA LEU A 129 -27.51 -8.41 10.32
C LEU A 129 -26.97 -7.00 10.59
N LEU A 130 -26.76 -6.63 11.85
CA LEU A 130 -26.15 -5.34 12.22
C LEU A 130 -24.75 -5.21 11.65
N ILE A 131 -23.92 -6.25 11.76
CA ILE A 131 -22.58 -6.28 11.16
C ILE A 131 -22.68 -6.15 9.64
N ALA A 132 -23.56 -6.89 8.99
CA ALA A 132 -23.72 -6.84 7.53
C ALA A 132 -24.20 -5.46 7.06
N GLN A 133 -25.11 -4.81 7.80
CA GLN A 133 -25.58 -3.45 7.50
C GLN A 133 -24.49 -2.41 7.72
N PHE A 134 -23.78 -2.47 8.85
CA PHE A 134 -22.66 -1.57 9.14
C PHE A 134 -21.61 -1.66 8.04
N ARG A 135 -21.24 -2.88 7.68
CA ARG A 135 -20.28 -3.18 6.60
C ARG A 135 -20.74 -2.66 5.23
N SER A 136 -22.04 -2.76 4.93
CA SER A 136 -22.61 -2.24 3.68
C SER A 136 -22.60 -0.71 3.61
N ARG A 137 -22.76 -0.03 4.76
CA ARG A 137 -22.66 1.44 4.87
C ARG A 137 -21.23 1.96 4.69
N VAL A 138 -20.25 1.23 5.21
CA VAL A 138 -18.83 1.57 5.07
C VAL A 138 -18.30 1.25 3.64
N GLY A 139 -19.10 0.54 2.81
CA GLY A 139 -18.75 0.26 1.41
C GLY A 139 -17.62 -0.75 1.21
N VAL A 140 -17.12 -1.40 2.27
CA VAL A 140 -16.00 -2.35 2.22
C VAL A 140 -16.51 -3.79 2.37
N PRO A 141 -16.65 -4.57 1.29
CA PRO A 141 -16.90 -6.01 1.40
C PRO A 141 -15.71 -6.67 2.08
N TRP A 142 -15.95 -7.56 3.04
CA TRP A 142 -14.91 -8.30 3.80
C TRP A 142 -13.78 -8.88 2.92
N ARG A 143 -14.11 -9.39 1.74
CA ARG A 143 -13.13 -9.93 0.78
C ARG A 143 -12.40 -8.86 -0.07
N ARG A 144 -12.93 -7.64 -0.15
CA ARG A 144 -12.30 -6.54 -0.91
C ARG A 144 -11.48 -5.60 -0.04
N GLY A 145 -11.70 -5.59 1.29
CA GLY A 145 -10.89 -4.77 2.18
C GLY A 145 -9.40 -5.12 2.11
N GLY A 146 -9.07 -6.41 2.17
CA GLY A 146 -7.69 -6.86 2.00
C GLY A 146 -7.13 -6.60 0.60
N THR A 147 -7.90 -6.86 -0.46
CA THR A 147 -7.45 -6.59 -1.85
C THR A 147 -7.36 -5.10 -2.14
N MET A 148 -8.22 -4.27 -1.58
CA MET A 148 -8.15 -2.81 -1.74
C MET A 148 -6.89 -2.24 -1.07
N LEU A 149 -6.54 -2.72 0.12
CA LEU A 149 -5.29 -2.35 0.78
C LEU A 149 -4.07 -2.83 -0.01
N PHE A 150 -4.10 -4.04 -0.57
CA PHE A 150 -3.06 -4.52 -1.46
C PHE A 150 -2.96 -3.72 -2.76
N ASP A 151 -4.10 -3.39 -3.38
CA ASP A 151 -4.14 -2.55 -4.59
C ASP A 151 -3.64 -1.13 -4.30
N LEU A 152 -3.94 -0.60 -3.11
CA LEU A 152 -3.46 0.70 -2.65
C LEU A 152 -1.94 0.69 -2.46
N ARG A 153 -1.42 -0.32 -1.73
CA ARG A 153 0.02 -0.53 -1.55
C ARG A 153 0.75 -0.66 -2.89
N GLU A 154 0.19 -1.44 -3.82
CA GLU A 154 0.77 -1.62 -5.14
C GLU A 154 0.78 -0.31 -5.94
N ARG A 155 -0.25 0.52 -5.82
CA ARG A 155 -0.30 1.84 -6.47
C ARG A 155 0.76 2.79 -5.91
N ILE A 156 0.93 2.85 -4.57
CA ILE A 156 2.01 3.63 -3.94
C ILE A 156 3.35 3.12 -4.44
N ARG A 157 3.57 1.80 -4.44
CA ARG A 157 4.81 1.19 -4.92
C ARG A 157 5.12 1.55 -6.37
N VAL A 158 4.14 1.48 -7.25
CA VAL A 158 4.30 1.85 -8.67
C VAL A 158 4.54 3.35 -8.84
N GLN A 159 3.92 4.20 -8.03
CA GLN A 159 4.18 5.66 -8.04
C GLN A 159 5.58 5.99 -7.51
N SER A 160 6.13 5.16 -6.63
CA SER A 160 7.50 5.32 -6.11
C SER A 160 8.58 4.73 -7.03
N GLU A 161 8.22 4.04 -8.12
CA GLU A 161 9.21 3.57 -9.08
C GLU A 161 9.84 4.75 -9.83
N LEU A 162 11.16 4.89 -9.70
CA LEU A 162 11.90 5.92 -10.44
C LEU A 162 11.89 5.60 -11.94
N PRO A 163 11.82 6.64 -12.79
CA PRO A 163 11.93 6.46 -14.23
C PRO A 163 13.31 5.88 -14.60
N ARG A 164 13.38 5.13 -15.69
CA ARG A 164 14.67 4.63 -16.19
C ARG A 164 15.60 5.79 -16.52
N LEU A 165 16.80 5.74 -15.97
CA LEU A 165 17.84 6.72 -16.25
C LEU A 165 18.58 6.39 -17.56
N PRO A 166 19.20 7.38 -18.21
CA PRO A 166 20.02 7.15 -19.41
C PRO A 166 21.33 6.41 -19.06
N GLU A 167 22.08 5.99 -20.07
CA GLU A 167 23.44 5.45 -19.89
C GLU A 167 24.32 6.43 -19.11
N GLY A 168 25.15 5.90 -18.21
CA GLY A 168 25.98 6.69 -17.32
C GLY A 168 25.29 7.09 -16.01
N TRP A 169 24.04 6.64 -15.77
CA TRP A 169 23.33 6.87 -14.53
C TRP A 169 22.58 5.64 -14.06
N HIS A 170 22.62 5.40 -12.77
CA HIS A 170 21.73 4.41 -12.15
C HIS A 170 21.22 4.91 -10.78
N HIS A 171 20.23 4.25 -10.25
CA HIS A 171 19.70 4.52 -8.93
C HIS A 171 19.44 3.22 -8.18
N GLU A 172 19.54 3.32 -6.86
CA GLU A 172 19.15 2.29 -5.91
C GLU A 172 18.16 2.90 -4.92
N MET A 173 17.06 2.20 -4.64
CA MET A 173 16.06 2.70 -3.72
C MET A 173 15.52 1.58 -2.84
N ALA A 174 15.32 1.88 -1.57
CA ALA A 174 14.64 1.01 -0.64
C ALA A 174 13.70 1.79 0.27
N LEU A 175 12.50 1.23 0.49
CA LEU A 175 11.48 1.75 1.40
C LEU A 175 11.10 0.63 2.37
N ARG A 176 11.14 0.89 3.66
CA ARG A 176 10.80 -0.09 4.70
C ARG A 176 9.87 0.51 5.74
N PRO A 177 8.59 0.08 5.79
CA PRO A 177 7.66 0.53 6.81
C PRO A 177 8.06 0.11 8.23
N ALA A 178 7.67 0.92 9.21
CA ALA A 178 7.83 0.64 10.63
C ALA A 178 7.15 -0.66 11.05
N GLY A 179 7.78 -1.42 11.96
CA GLY A 179 7.16 -2.56 12.61
C GLY A 179 6.60 -3.65 11.70
N GLY A 180 7.05 -3.76 10.43
CA GLY A 180 6.51 -4.72 9.47
C GLY A 180 5.09 -4.38 8.98
N GLN A 181 4.67 -3.14 9.13
CA GLN A 181 3.40 -2.64 8.62
C GLN A 181 3.33 -2.73 7.09
N SER A 182 2.10 -2.70 6.56
CA SER A 182 1.89 -2.78 5.11
C SER A 182 2.10 -1.46 4.39
N PHE A 183 2.17 -0.34 5.12
CA PHE A 183 2.25 1.02 4.62
C PHE A 183 3.28 1.82 5.40
N SER A 184 3.91 2.78 4.70
CA SER A 184 4.88 3.74 5.23
C SER A 184 4.30 5.15 5.17
N GLY A 185 4.69 6.01 6.10
CA GLY A 185 4.56 7.46 6.01
C GLY A 185 5.52 8.04 4.97
N ASP A 186 6.67 7.38 4.79
CA ASP A 186 7.66 7.77 3.79
C ASP A 186 7.23 7.38 2.38
N PHE A 187 7.46 8.26 1.43
CA PHE A 187 7.29 7.97 0.01
C PHE A 187 8.25 8.76 -0.88
N VAL A 188 8.46 8.23 -2.08
CA VAL A 188 9.21 8.89 -3.14
C VAL A 188 8.29 9.09 -4.34
N VAL A 189 8.39 10.24 -5.00
CA VAL A 189 7.82 10.47 -6.32
C VAL A 189 8.92 11.01 -7.25
N ALA A 190 8.91 10.58 -8.50
CA ALA A 190 9.90 10.99 -9.46
C ALA A 190 9.29 11.21 -10.85
N SER A 191 9.86 12.13 -11.60
CA SER A 191 9.47 12.44 -12.97
C SER A 191 10.70 12.77 -13.82
N ARG A 192 10.66 12.44 -15.10
CA ARG A 192 11.62 12.93 -16.08
C ARG A 192 10.92 13.92 -17.00
N THR A 193 11.42 15.14 -17.03
CA THR A 193 10.84 16.28 -17.76
C THR A 193 11.81 16.79 -18.83
N HIS A 194 11.39 17.78 -19.62
CA HIS A 194 12.22 18.46 -20.63
C HIS A 194 12.90 17.49 -21.60
N GLY A 195 12.12 16.64 -22.27
CA GLY A 195 12.66 15.68 -23.24
C GLY A 195 13.33 14.45 -22.62
N GLY A 196 13.37 14.39 -21.28
CA GLY A 196 13.97 13.29 -20.52
C GLY A 196 15.34 13.62 -19.94
N ASP A 197 15.82 14.85 -20.06
CA ASP A 197 17.15 15.24 -19.59
C ASP A 197 17.14 15.73 -18.12
N ILE A 198 16.00 16.19 -17.64
CA ILE A 198 15.84 16.60 -16.24
C ILE A 198 15.13 15.51 -15.45
N LEU A 199 15.76 15.07 -14.39
CA LEU A 199 15.16 14.20 -13.36
C LEU A 199 14.74 15.05 -12.17
N GLU A 200 13.47 15.00 -11.84
CA GLU A 200 12.93 15.53 -10.59
C GLU A 200 12.57 14.38 -9.65
N VAL A 201 13.01 14.46 -8.40
CA VAL A 201 12.71 13.46 -7.35
C VAL A 201 12.34 14.19 -6.08
N VAL A 202 11.30 13.71 -5.43
CA VAL A 202 10.89 14.18 -4.10
C VAL A 202 10.85 12.99 -3.15
N LEU A 203 11.62 13.06 -2.08
CA LEU A 203 11.52 12.17 -0.93
C LEU A 203 10.78 12.93 0.17
N THR A 204 9.75 12.32 0.73
CA THR A 204 8.87 12.93 1.73
C THR A 204 8.68 11.97 2.89
N ASP A 205 8.74 12.50 4.09
CA ASP A 205 8.32 11.85 5.33
C ASP A 205 7.12 12.60 5.91
N VAL A 206 6.05 11.86 6.19
CA VAL A 206 4.76 12.40 6.67
C VAL A 206 4.63 12.18 8.16
N SER A 207 4.38 13.27 8.90
CA SER A 207 4.18 13.22 10.34
C SER A 207 3.09 12.23 10.77
N GLY A 208 3.36 11.53 11.88
CA GLY A 208 2.46 10.54 12.47
C GLY A 208 2.91 9.11 12.26
N LYS A 209 2.15 8.15 12.80
CA LYS A 209 2.47 6.71 12.69
C LYS A 209 1.23 5.90 12.34
N GLY A 210 1.45 4.73 11.75
CA GLY A 210 0.39 3.78 11.46
C GLY A 210 -0.51 4.15 10.27
N MET A 211 -1.79 3.79 10.36
CA MET A 211 -2.74 3.92 9.24
C MET A 211 -3.06 5.37 8.86
N ASP A 212 -2.98 6.31 9.80
CA ASP A 212 -3.27 7.71 9.53
C ASP A 212 -2.13 8.35 8.71
N ALA A 213 -0.87 8.14 9.11
CA ALA A 213 0.30 8.57 8.33
C ALA A 213 0.30 7.92 6.94
N ALA A 214 0.03 6.63 6.85
CA ALA A 214 -0.07 5.91 5.59
C ALA A 214 -1.17 6.45 4.65
N SER A 215 -2.33 6.81 5.20
CA SER A 215 -3.42 7.41 4.44
C SER A 215 -3.06 8.80 3.91
N ARG A 216 -2.36 9.59 4.72
CA ARG A 216 -1.82 10.91 4.34
C ARG A 216 -0.75 10.76 3.26
N ALA A 217 0.22 9.84 3.47
CA ALA A 217 1.27 9.55 2.49
C ALA A 217 0.71 9.14 1.12
N LEU A 218 -0.34 8.30 1.10
CA LEU A 218 -1.03 7.94 -0.13
C LEU A 218 -1.66 9.16 -0.83
N LEU A 219 -2.36 10.00 -0.09
CA LEU A 219 -2.98 11.20 -0.64
C LEU A 219 -1.92 12.16 -1.19
N LEU A 220 -0.85 12.37 -0.41
CA LEU A 220 0.26 13.25 -0.79
C LEU A 220 1.05 12.71 -1.98
N SER A 221 1.36 11.41 -2.01
CA SER A 221 2.09 10.81 -3.13
C SER A 221 1.33 10.98 -4.46
N GLY A 222 0.00 10.84 -4.44
CA GLY A 222 -0.83 11.10 -5.61
C GLY A 222 -0.84 12.58 -6.03
N ALA A 223 -0.95 13.50 -5.07
CA ALA A 223 -0.93 14.94 -5.34
C ALA A 223 0.45 15.39 -5.85
N PHE A 224 1.53 14.95 -5.19
CA PHE A 224 2.91 15.28 -5.55
C PHE A 224 3.29 14.70 -6.91
N GLY A 225 2.89 13.45 -7.21
CA GLY A 225 3.09 12.87 -8.52
C GLY A 225 2.37 13.61 -9.65
N GLY A 226 1.24 14.26 -9.36
CA GLY A 226 0.52 15.12 -10.31
C GLY A 226 1.12 16.51 -10.46
N LEU A 227 1.77 17.05 -9.43
CA LEU A 227 2.40 18.36 -9.43
C LEU A 227 3.81 18.32 -10.03
N LEU A 228 4.56 17.24 -9.75
CA LEU A 228 5.94 17.07 -10.18
C LEU A 228 6.02 17.01 -11.71
N GLY A 229 6.90 17.80 -12.29
CA GLY A 229 7.04 17.94 -13.73
C GLY A 229 5.92 18.72 -14.43
N SER A 230 4.83 19.07 -13.71
CA SER A 230 3.75 19.92 -14.23
C SER A 230 3.96 21.40 -13.89
N LEU A 231 4.81 21.70 -12.94
CA LEU A 231 5.18 23.05 -12.49
C LEU A 231 6.67 23.30 -12.75
N PRO A 232 7.09 24.56 -12.83
CA PRO A 232 8.52 24.87 -12.73
C PRO A 232 9.09 24.31 -11.40
N PRO A 233 10.33 23.81 -11.37
CA PRO A 233 10.91 23.17 -10.18
C PRO A 233 10.74 23.95 -8.88
N HIS A 234 11.03 25.26 -8.89
CA HIS A 234 10.87 26.11 -7.70
C HIS A 234 9.40 26.35 -7.28
N GLY A 235 8.43 26.00 -8.14
CA GLY A 235 7.00 26.08 -7.83
C GLY A 235 6.45 24.86 -7.12
N PHE A 236 7.19 23.75 -7.11
CA PHE A 236 6.69 22.49 -6.58
C PHE A 236 6.45 22.55 -5.06
N LEU A 237 7.49 22.85 -4.23
CA LEU A 237 7.34 22.88 -2.77
C LEU A 237 6.32 23.93 -2.29
N PRO A 238 6.25 25.17 -2.84
CA PRO A 238 5.17 26.09 -2.52
C PRO A 238 3.78 25.54 -2.82
N ALA A 239 3.60 24.86 -3.96
CA ALA A 239 2.32 24.25 -4.30
C ALA A 239 1.97 23.05 -3.40
N ALA A 240 2.96 22.23 -3.06
CA ALA A 240 2.84 21.13 -2.10
C ALA A 240 2.44 21.65 -0.71
N ASN A 241 3.10 22.71 -0.24
CA ASN A 241 2.75 23.38 1.03
C ASN A 241 1.30 23.87 1.02
N GLY A 242 0.91 24.60 -0.02
CA GLY A 242 -0.47 25.07 -0.17
C GLY A 242 -1.49 23.92 -0.28
N TYR A 243 -1.09 22.75 -0.79
CA TYR A 243 -1.94 21.57 -0.80
C TYR A 243 -2.14 21.02 0.61
N LEU A 244 -1.08 20.84 1.42
CA LEU A 244 -1.17 20.35 2.79
C LEU A 244 -2.02 21.28 3.67
N LEU A 245 -1.82 22.59 3.58
CA LEU A 245 -2.59 23.58 4.34
C LEU A 245 -4.11 23.49 4.11
N ARG A 246 -4.54 23.02 2.93
CA ARG A 246 -5.96 22.84 2.61
C ARG A 246 -6.56 21.54 3.13
N GLN A 247 -5.75 20.62 3.68
CA GLN A 247 -6.25 19.30 4.13
C GLN A 247 -6.93 19.36 5.51
N ASP A 248 -6.76 20.46 6.26
CA ASP A 248 -7.36 20.66 7.59
C ASP A 248 -7.09 19.48 8.54
N TRP A 249 -5.85 19.01 8.58
CA TRP A 249 -5.41 17.94 9.45
C TRP A 249 -5.01 18.53 10.81
N ASP A 250 -5.49 17.95 11.92
CA ASP A 250 -5.19 18.40 13.29
C ASP A 250 -3.68 18.43 13.60
N GLU A 251 -2.92 17.45 13.08
CA GLU A 251 -1.47 17.36 13.15
C GLU A 251 -0.96 16.86 11.80
N GLY A 252 -0.81 17.72 10.81
CA GLY A 252 -0.49 17.31 9.46
C GLY A 252 0.59 18.16 8.84
N PHE A 253 1.85 17.85 9.13
CA PHE A 253 3.00 18.38 8.42
C PHE A 253 3.79 17.26 7.76
N ALA A 254 4.67 17.63 6.84
CA ALA A 254 5.60 16.71 6.24
C ALA A 254 6.95 17.38 6.05
N THR A 255 8.02 16.57 6.12
CA THR A 255 9.33 16.97 5.64
C THR A 255 9.50 16.49 4.21
N SER A 256 10.19 17.28 3.37
CA SER A 256 10.46 16.89 1.99
C SER A 256 11.79 17.43 1.50
N ILE A 257 12.47 16.63 0.69
CA ILE A 257 13.60 17.10 -0.10
C ILE A 257 13.29 16.90 -1.58
N HIS A 258 13.40 17.98 -2.36
CA HIS A 258 13.17 18.00 -3.80
C HIS A 258 14.49 18.16 -4.52
N LEU A 259 14.87 17.15 -5.28
CA LEU A 259 16.03 17.13 -6.16
C LEU A 259 15.59 17.46 -7.59
N VAL A 260 16.27 18.38 -8.22
CA VAL A 260 16.22 18.67 -9.65
C VAL A 260 17.61 18.42 -10.23
N LEU A 261 17.74 17.41 -11.08
CA LEU A 261 19.02 16.97 -11.62
C LEU A 261 19.00 17.00 -13.16
N ASP A 262 19.93 17.74 -13.73
CA ASP A 262 20.25 17.68 -15.15
C ASP A 262 21.15 16.48 -15.43
N LEU A 263 20.63 15.50 -16.16
CA LEU A 263 21.31 14.23 -16.43
C LEU A 263 22.43 14.37 -17.50
N GLU A 264 22.47 15.45 -18.27
CA GLU A 264 23.53 15.72 -19.23
C GLU A 264 24.76 16.31 -18.53
N SER A 265 24.56 17.44 -17.83
CA SER A 265 25.63 18.13 -17.13
C SER A 265 26.03 17.46 -15.81
N GLY A 266 25.05 16.95 -15.08
CA GLY A 266 25.16 16.49 -13.70
C GLY A 266 24.93 17.59 -12.68
N ASP A 267 24.56 18.78 -13.11
CA ASP A 267 24.22 19.87 -12.21
C ASP A 267 22.88 19.60 -11.54
N TYR A 268 22.80 19.89 -10.25
CA TYR A 268 21.58 19.69 -9.50
C TYR A 268 21.25 20.87 -8.58
N GLU A 269 19.97 20.94 -8.25
CA GLU A 269 19.42 21.80 -7.20
C GLU A 269 18.67 20.94 -6.18
N LEU A 270 18.89 21.22 -4.90
CA LEU A 270 18.18 20.62 -3.76
C LEU A 270 17.37 21.69 -3.07
N LEU A 271 16.08 21.49 -2.92
CA LEU A 271 15.19 22.35 -2.13
C LEU A 271 14.70 21.51 -0.94
N SER A 272 14.91 22.00 0.28
CA SER A 272 14.50 21.31 1.50
C SER A 272 13.29 21.97 2.13
N ALA A 273 12.36 21.16 2.57
CA ALA A 273 11.22 21.55 3.41
C ALA A 273 11.35 20.87 4.76
N GLY A 274 12.26 21.34 5.61
CA GLY A 274 12.54 20.80 6.93
C GLY A 274 13.09 19.37 6.95
N HIS A 275 13.60 18.90 5.82
CA HIS A 275 14.13 17.54 5.69
C HIS A 275 15.62 17.49 6.02
N LEU A 276 16.12 16.30 6.36
CA LEU A 276 17.53 16.04 6.60
C LEU A 276 18.40 16.41 5.38
N PRO A 277 19.68 16.77 5.58
CA PRO A 277 20.57 17.08 4.47
C PRO A 277 20.79 15.88 3.56
N ALA A 278 20.89 16.11 2.26
CA ALA A 278 21.40 15.10 1.35
C ALA A 278 22.90 14.89 1.59
N LEU A 279 23.40 13.69 1.29
CA LEU A 279 24.83 13.36 1.39
C LEU A 279 25.39 13.13 -0.02
N GLN A 280 26.44 13.84 -0.38
CA GLN A 280 27.17 13.63 -1.62
C GLN A 280 28.51 12.96 -1.38
N LEU A 281 28.72 11.78 -1.98
CA LEU A 281 30.05 11.19 -2.11
C LEU A 281 30.75 11.79 -3.32
N SER A 282 31.89 12.38 -3.10
CA SER A 282 32.78 12.84 -4.18
C SER A 282 33.82 11.76 -4.49
N ALA A 283 33.72 11.09 -5.63
CA ALA A 283 34.62 10.01 -6.04
C ALA A 283 36.09 10.43 -6.03
N GLY A 284 36.39 11.71 -6.40
CA GLY A 284 37.74 12.24 -6.42
C GLY A 284 38.39 12.35 -5.08
N SER A 285 37.64 12.58 -3.98
CA SER A 285 38.14 12.68 -2.61
C SER A 285 37.85 11.46 -1.76
N GLY A 286 36.90 10.66 -2.14
CA GLY A 286 36.34 9.53 -1.36
C GLY A 286 35.62 9.98 -0.07
N ARG A 287 35.13 11.22 -0.03
CA ARG A 287 34.51 11.81 1.17
C ARG A 287 33.04 12.10 0.94
N TRP A 288 32.26 11.84 1.97
CA TRP A 288 30.88 12.28 2.07
C TRP A 288 30.80 13.73 2.54
N GLU A 289 29.96 14.51 1.93
CA GLU A 289 29.66 15.88 2.28
C GLU A 289 28.18 16.08 2.46
N GLU A 290 27.77 16.70 3.57
CA GLU A 290 26.36 17.09 3.74
C GLU A 290 26.05 18.29 2.84
N LYS A 291 24.85 18.23 2.23
CA LYS A 291 24.26 19.32 1.43
C LYS A 291 23.04 19.86 2.18
N PRO A 292 23.26 20.72 3.21
CA PRO A 292 22.16 21.23 4.01
C PRO A 292 21.29 22.17 3.18
N GLY A 293 19.98 21.92 3.20
CA GLY A 293 18.97 22.82 2.65
C GLY A 293 18.20 23.46 3.80
N GLU A 294 17.88 24.74 3.68
CA GLU A 294 17.05 25.45 4.64
C GLU A 294 15.64 25.63 4.08
N GLY A 295 14.63 25.41 4.91
CA GLY A 295 13.24 25.62 4.55
C GLY A 295 12.30 25.12 5.64
N PRO A 296 11.10 25.70 5.75
CA PRO A 296 10.11 25.28 6.73
C PRO A 296 9.48 23.93 6.36
N LEU A 297 8.91 23.25 7.34
CA LEU A 297 8.07 22.08 7.14
C LEU A 297 6.87 22.41 6.23
N LEU A 298 6.45 21.45 5.41
CA LEU A 298 5.22 21.56 4.62
C LEU A 298 3.98 21.48 5.52
N GLY A 299 3.00 22.35 5.26
CA GLY A 299 1.73 22.33 5.95
C GLY A 299 1.68 23.15 7.25
N VAL A 300 2.72 23.95 7.55
CA VAL A 300 2.80 24.71 8.82
C VAL A 300 2.30 26.15 8.66
N TYR A 301 2.71 26.86 7.61
CA TYR A 301 2.24 28.23 7.36
C TYR A 301 2.22 28.58 5.87
N ASP A 302 1.39 29.53 5.51
CA ASP A 302 1.27 30.01 4.13
C ASP A 302 2.44 30.89 3.72
N GLY A 303 2.75 30.92 2.42
CA GLY A 303 3.82 31.75 1.86
C GLY A 303 5.22 31.27 2.18
N ALA A 304 5.40 29.98 2.55
CA ALA A 304 6.69 29.37 2.77
C ALA A 304 7.59 29.47 1.52
N GLN A 305 8.86 29.83 1.73
CA GLN A 305 9.88 29.92 0.69
C GLN A 305 10.93 28.84 0.91
N PHE A 306 11.49 28.33 -0.17
CA PHE A 306 12.45 27.23 -0.17
C PHE A 306 13.61 27.59 -1.09
N ASP A 307 14.78 27.81 -0.51
CA ASP A 307 15.96 28.24 -1.25
C ASP A 307 16.74 27.04 -1.77
N PRO A 308 17.17 27.03 -3.05
CA PRO A 308 17.90 25.91 -3.62
C PRO A 308 19.36 25.88 -3.20
N VAL A 309 19.85 24.71 -2.82
CA VAL A 309 21.27 24.40 -2.69
C VAL A 309 21.73 23.76 -4.01
N LYS A 310 22.77 24.33 -4.62
CA LYS A 310 23.29 23.88 -5.91
C LYS A 310 24.52 23.01 -5.75
N GLY A 311 24.65 22.03 -6.64
CA GLY A 311 25.82 21.17 -6.71
C GLY A 311 25.95 20.51 -8.08
N THR A 312 26.99 19.71 -8.23
CA THR A 312 27.27 18.97 -9.45
C THR A 312 27.70 17.56 -9.09
N LEU A 313 27.10 16.55 -9.71
CA LEU A 313 27.56 15.16 -9.66
C LEU A 313 28.50 14.89 -10.83
N ARG A 314 29.75 14.62 -10.54
CA ARG A 314 30.77 14.21 -11.52
C ARG A 314 30.69 12.69 -11.74
N PRO A 315 31.27 12.15 -12.84
CA PRO A 315 31.39 10.71 -13.01
C PRO A 315 32.01 10.05 -11.77
N GLY A 316 31.34 9.02 -11.25
CA GLY A 316 31.69 8.32 -10.02
C GLY A 316 31.09 8.90 -8.73
N ASP A 317 30.50 10.11 -8.76
CA ASP A 317 29.85 10.69 -7.60
C ASP A 317 28.47 10.04 -7.33
N VAL A 318 28.06 10.09 -6.06
CA VAL A 318 26.78 9.56 -5.60
C VAL A 318 26.06 10.60 -4.73
N LEU A 319 24.77 10.76 -4.93
CA LEU A 319 23.90 11.55 -4.07
C LEU A 319 22.95 10.62 -3.31
N MET A 320 22.92 10.74 -1.99
CA MET A 320 22.10 9.96 -1.08
C MET A 320 21.04 10.85 -0.44
N LEU A 321 19.78 10.47 -0.59
CA LEU A 321 18.63 11.04 0.11
C LEU A 321 18.06 9.98 1.05
N PHE A 322 17.67 10.36 2.28
CA PHE A 322 17.20 9.40 3.29
C PHE A 322 16.29 10.08 4.31
N THR A 323 15.43 9.30 4.96
CA THR A 323 14.55 9.77 6.04
C THR A 323 15.17 9.52 7.42
N ASP A 324 14.65 10.20 8.43
CA ASP A 324 15.15 10.21 9.80
C ASP A 324 15.17 8.82 10.45
N GLY A 325 14.21 7.95 10.11
CA GLY A 325 14.20 6.57 10.60
C GLY A 325 15.42 5.73 10.27
N LEU A 326 16.32 6.22 9.40
CA LEU A 326 17.63 5.58 9.17
C LEU A 326 18.71 6.02 10.17
N VAL A 327 18.64 7.24 10.66
CA VAL A 327 19.70 7.88 11.43
C VAL A 327 19.28 8.23 12.84
N GLU A 328 17.98 8.47 13.08
CA GLU A 328 17.44 8.78 14.40
C GLU A 328 17.17 7.51 15.21
N ALA A 329 17.66 7.49 16.44
CA ALA A 329 17.36 6.46 17.43
C ALA A 329 17.24 7.10 18.81
N ALA A 330 16.44 6.49 19.70
CA ALA A 330 16.16 7.03 21.03
C ALA A 330 17.39 7.28 21.92
N ASP A 331 18.51 6.62 21.61
CA ASP A 331 19.76 6.64 22.35
C ASP A 331 20.94 7.24 21.56
N ARG A 332 20.69 7.88 20.41
CA ARG A 332 21.73 8.32 19.50
C ARG A 332 21.40 9.66 18.85
N ASP A 333 22.43 10.49 18.69
CA ASP A 333 22.33 11.75 17.94
C ASP A 333 22.26 11.47 16.42
N ILE A 334 21.54 12.33 15.70
CA ILE A 334 21.40 12.27 14.23
C ILE A 334 22.78 12.29 13.55
N ALA A 335 23.72 13.10 14.02
CA ALA A 335 25.09 13.17 13.47
C ALA A 335 25.80 11.81 13.55
N GLU A 336 25.68 11.10 14.67
CA GLU A 336 26.28 9.76 14.84
C GLU A 336 25.56 8.74 13.91
N GLY A 337 24.25 8.92 13.70
CA GLY A 337 23.49 8.12 12.74
C GLY A 337 23.97 8.31 11.30
N ILE A 338 24.25 9.56 10.91
CA ILE A 338 24.81 9.90 9.58
C ILE A 338 26.20 9.32 9.40
N ASP A 339 27.09 9.43 10.41
CA ASP A 339 28.43 8.84 10.37
C ASP A 339 28.38 7.32 10.19
N ARG A 340 27.44 6.67 10.86
CA ARG A 340 27.24 5.23 10.72
C ARG A 340 26.72 4.86 9.33
N LEU A 341 25.76 5.64 8.79
CA LEU A 341 25.20 5.42 7.46
C LEU A 341 26.27 5.54 6.38
N THR A 342 27.07 6.59 6.42
CA THR A 342 28.18 6.82 5.47
C THR A 342 29.29 5.77 5.61
N GLY A 343 29.64 5.39 6.84
CA GLY A 343 30.64 4.34 7.09
C GLY A 343 30.20 2.96 6.57
N GLU A 344 28.90 2.62 6.65
CA GLU A 344 28.38 1.41 6.01
C GLU A 344 28.33 1.55 4.50
N ALA A 345 27.97 2.72 3.97
CA ALA A 345 27.89 3.01 2.53
C ALA A 345 29.25 2.89 1.83
N ASP A 346 30.36 3.21 2.51
CA ASP A 346 31.72 3.08 1.98
C ASP A 346 32.06 1.66 1.50
N ARG A 347 31.41 0.65 2.06
CA ARG A 347 31.61 -0.75 1.64
C ARG A 347 31.12 -1.04 0.22
N TYR A 348 30.24 -0.21 -0.29
CA TYR A 348 29.59 -0.39 -1.59
C TYR A 348 30.20 0.47 -2.71
N VAL A 349 31.12 1.39 -2.37
CA VAL A 349 31.78 2.30 -3.34
C VAL A 349 32.43 1.53 -4.48
N ALA A 350 33.21 0.49 -4.16
CA ALA A 350 33.90 -0.32 -5.17
C ALA A 350 32.96 -1.10 -6.11
N GLY A 351 31.72 -1.38 -5.68
CA GLY A 351 30.69 -2.04 -6.46
C GLY A 351 29.72 -1.10 -7.17
N GLY A 352 29.96 0.21 -7.12
CA GLY A 352 29.06 1.21 -7.70
C GLY A 352 27.69 1.24 -7.04
N PHE A 353 27.58 0.87 -5.77
CA PHE A 353 26.35 0.82 -4.99
C PHE A 353 25.25 -0.15 -5.48
N ALA A 354 25.56 -1.06 -6.38
CA ALA A 354 24.60 -2.04 -6.85
C ALA A 354 24.02 -2.87 -5.68
N GLY A 355 22.69 -2.84 -5.49
CA GLY A 355 21.98 -3.51 -4.40
C GLY A 355 22.21 -2.90 -3.00
N ALA A 356 22.87 -1.75 -2.90
CA ALA A 356 23.28 -1.17 -1.61
C ALA A 356 22.08 -0.68 -0.78
N ALA A 357 21.05 -0.10 -1.40
CA ALA A 357 20.00 0.59 -0.65
C ALA A 357 19.29 -0.32 0.36
N TRP A 358 18.96 -1.54 -0.02
CA TRP A 358 18.31 -2.50 0.88
C TRP A 358 19.23 -2.94 2.03
N HIS A 359 20.50 -3.25 1.70
CA HIS A 359 21.45 -3.69 2.70
C HIS A 359 21.80 -2.58 3.71
N LEU A 360 21.87 -1.33 3.26
CA LEU A 360 22.11 -0.18 4.13
C LEU A 360 20.98 0.01 5.14
N ILE A 361 19.73 -0.05 4.70
CA ILE A 361 18.57 0.01 5.62
C ILE A 361 18.66 -1.10 6.67
N GLU A 362 19.01 -2.32 6.28
CA GLU A 362 19.10 -3.44 7.22
C GLU A 362 20.29 -3.33 8.19
N ALA A 363 21.42 -2.82 7.72
CA ALA A 363 22.62 -2.71 8.54
C ALA A 363 22.55 -1.57 9.57
N VAL A 364 21.99 -0.42 9.18
CA VAL A 364 22.01 0.80 9.99
C VAL A 364 20.85 0.88 10.96
N ALA A 365 19.66 0.45 10.56
CA ALA A 365 18.41 0.69 11.28
C ALA A 365 17.68 -0.60 11.67
N LYS A 366 18.40 -1.65 12.07
CA LYS A 366 17.86 -2.99 12.36
C LYS A 366 16.81 -3.00 13.46
N ASP A 367 16.97 -2.17 14.48
CA ASP A 367 16.14 -2.14 15.69
C ASP A 367 15.25 -0.89 15.77
N VAL A 368 15.20 -0.08 14.71
CA VAL A 368 14.41 1.17 14.67
C VAL A 368 12.97 0.84 14.28
N ASN A 369 12.02 1.33 15.07
CA ASN A 369 10.59 1.17 14.82
C ASN A 369 10.01 2.45 14.20
N ASP A 370 10.62 2.88 13.08
CA ASP A 370 10.13 3.98 12.25
C ASP A 370 10.17 3.63 10.77
N ASP A 371 9.49 4.43 9.97
CA ASP A 371 9.51 4.32 8.52
C ASP A 371 10.90 4.71 8.00
N ARG A 372 11.38 4.06 6.95
CA ARG A 372 12.73 4.24 6.44
C ARG A 372 12.73 4.26 4.94
N ALA A 373 13.27 5.32 4.38
CA ALA A 373 13.48 5.47 2.95
C ALA A 373 14.95 5.83 2.67
N LEU A 374 15.50 5.21 1.65
CA LEU A 374 16.83 5.50 1.13
C LEU A 374 16.80 5.51 -0.39
N LEU A 375 17.35 6.57 -0.97
CA LEU A 375 17.56 6.71 -2.40
C LEU A 375 18.99 7.11 -2.68
N LEU A 376 19.64 6.35 -3.55
CA LEU A 376 20.96 6.63 -4.10
C LEU A 376 20.80 6.97 -5.58
N ILE A 377 21.38 8.08 -6.01
CA ILE A 377 21.52 8.44 -7.43
C ILE A 377 23.00 8.47 -7.74
N CYS A 378 23.42 7.62 -8.65
CA CYS A 378 24.80 7.37 -8.98
C CYS A 378 25.09 7.81 -10.42
N ARG A 379 26.16 8.58 -10.61
CA ARG A 379 26.71 8.84 -11.93
C ARG A 379 27.85 7.86 -12.17
N ASP A 380 27.75 7.05 -13.20
CA ASP A 380 28.78 6.04 -13.52
C ASP A 380 30.10 6.69 -13.85
N ALA A 381 31.23 5.99 -13.59
CA ALA A 381 32.59 6.50 -13.74
C ALA A 381 33.06 6.51 -15.21
#